data_b898b2499ac5891b47c12b6537d05ce0
#
_entry.id   b898b2499ac5891b47c12b6537d05ce0
#
_cell.length_a   1.000
_cell.length_b   1.000
_cell.length_c   1.000
_cell.angle_alpha   90.00
_cell.angle_beta   90.00
_cell.angle_gamma   90.00
#
_symmetry.space_group_name_H-M   'P 1'
#
loop_
_entity.id
_entity.type
_entity.pdbx_description
1 polymer ?
#
loop_
_entity_poly.entity_id
_entity_poly.type
_entity_poly.pdbx_seq_one_letter_code
_entity_poly.pdbx_strand_id
1 'polypeptide(L)'
;RGNTIYVGKAKDLHRRLGNYFSPTGATLSNHKTRALINAIASFDYFETRNDQEAFLLESKLIKQYRPHYNIQMKDDKRYPLLKIPKGEKLPRFQLARVRKDDGARYFGPFVHSQALYATQEWLNRHFRLRTCKTKNPGIHDFRHCHADVIRNCSAPCVGRISINDYNRNFDQAVRLLEGTGKKSALDELTREMMEAADELD
;
A
#
# COMPACT_ATOMS: atom_id res chain seq x y z
N ARG A 1 21.33 23.73 -16.84
CA ARG A 1 20.63 22.45 -16.52
C ARG A 1 19.38 22.38 -17.38
N GLY A 2 19.28 21.35 -18.28
CA GLY A 2 18.16 21.17 -19.18
C GLY A 2 16.88 20.81 -18.44
N ASN A 3 15.72 21.01 -19.09
CA ASN A 3 14.42 20.61 -18.55
C ASN A 3 14.24 19.09 -18.65
N THR A 4 13.77 18.44 -17.57
CA THR A 4 13.41 17.03 -17.59
C THR A 4 12.16 16.85 -18.46
N ILE A 5 12.29 16.16 -19.59
CA ILE A 5 11.22 15.95 -20.58
C ILE A 5 10.50 14.61 -20.41
N TYR A 6 11.16 13.62 -19.78
CA TYR A 6 10.62 12.29 -19.52
C TYR A 6 11.28 11.67 -18.29
N VAL A 7 10.51 10.91 -17.52
CA VAL A 7 10.96 10.06 -16.42
C VAL A 7 10.36 8.67 -16.65
N GLY A 8 11.14 7.61 -16.44
CA GLY A 8 10.66 6.25 -16.60
C GLY A 8 11.47 5.27 -15.77
N LYS A 9 10.88 4.12 -15.43
CA LYS A 9 11.56 3.03 -14.73
C LYS A 9 11.79 1.82 -15.63
N ALA A 10 12.78 1.02 -15.32
CA ALA A 10 13.04 -0.25 -15.97
C ALA A 10 13.68 -1.24 -14.98
N LYS A 11 13.42 -2.53 -15.16
CA LYS A 11 14.17 -3.61 -14.47
C LYS A 11 15.57 -3.74 -15.05
N ASP A 12 15.71 -3.48 -16.33
CA ASP A 12 16.95 -3.50 -17.09
C ASP A 12 17.01 -2.24 -17.94
N LEU A 13 17.86 -1.29 -17.52
CA LEU A 13 18.04 0.00 -18.21
C LEU A 13 18.72 -0.16 -19.56
N HIS A 14 19.69 -1.07 -19.68
CA HIS A 14 20.41 -1.29 -20.94
C HIS A 14 19.44 -1.78 -22.03
N ARG A 15 18.63 -2.78 -21.72
CA ARG A 15 17.60 -3.28 -22.65
C ARG A 15 16.57 -2.21 -22.99
N ARG A 16 16.14 -1.40 -22.02
CA ARG A 16 15.15 -0.34 -22.24
C ARG A 16 15.71 0.75 -23.13
N LEU A 17 16.92 1.24 -22.86
CA LEU A 17 17.58 2.26 -23.68
C LEU A 17 17.89 1.73 -25.09
N GLY A 18 18.35 0.48 -25.21
CA GLY A 18 18.52 -0.19 -26.49
C GLY A 18 17.25 -0.18 -27.34
N ASN A 19 16.08 -0.41 -26.74
CA ASN A 19 14.79 -0.34 -27.45
C ASN A 19 14.44 1.08 -27.91
N TYR A 20 14.85 2.13 -27.20
CA TYR A 20 14.63 3.51 -27.63
C TYR A 20 15.55 3.93 -28.79
N PHE A 21 16.81 3.53 -28.75
CA PHE A 21 17.84 3.98 -29.69
C PHE A 21 18.18 2.95 -30.78
N SER A 22 17.51 1.78 -30.81
CA SER A 22 17.71 0.81 -31.88
C SER A 22 17.10 1.27 -33.20
N PRO A 23 17.84 1.17 -34.31
CA PRO A 23 17.35 1.56 -35.64
C PRO A 23 16.14 0.75 -36.13
N THR A 24 15.96 -0.48 -35.62
CA THR A 24 14.94 -1.43 -36.06
C THR A 24 13.77 -1.56 -35.08
N GLY A 25 13.74 -0.77 -34.01
CA GLY A 25 12.78 -0.94 -32.92
C GLY A 25 11.34 -0.61 -33.31
N ALA A 26 10.41 -1.52 -32.97
CA ALA A 26 8.96 -1.32 -33.04
C ALA A 26 8.49 -0.02 -32.33
N THR A 27 9.33 0.55 -31.51
CA THR A 27 9.15 1.81 -30.77
C THR A 27 9.07 3.03 -31.71
N LEU A 28 9.63 2.95 -32.90
CA LEU A 28 9.60 4.02 -33.92
C LEU A 28 8.22 4.16 -34.60
N SER A 29 7.33 3.19 -34.45
CA SER A 29 5.97 3.25 -35.00
C SER A 29 5.07 4.28 -34.29
N ASN A 30 5.42 4.66 -33.05
CA ASN A 30 4.65 5.63 -32.29
C ASN A 30 5.25 7.05 -32.43
N HIS A 31 4.49 7.97 -33.05
CA HIS A 31 4.90 9.36 -33.26
C HIS A 31 5.39 10.05 -31.97
N LYS A 32 4.79 9.74 -30.83
CA LYS A 32 5.15 10.32 -29.55
C LYS A 32 6.52 9.85 -29.06
N THR A 33 6.81 8.55 -29.19
CA THR A 33 8.11 8.00 -28.82
C THR A 33 9.22 8.54 -29.72
N ARG A 34 8.93 8.72 -31.02
CA ARG A 34 9.87 9.36 -31.98
C ARG A 34 10.16 10.80 -31.56
N ALA A 35 9.12 11.58 -31.24
CA ALA A 35 9.29 12.97 -30.78
C ALA A 35 10.11 13.05 -29.49
N LEU A 36 9.87 12.12 -28.53
CA LEU A 36 10.67 12.02 -27.32
C LEU A 36 12.14 11.74 -27.63
N ILE A 37 12.44 10.74 -28.46
CA ILE A 37 13.82 10.35 -28.81
C ILE A 37 14.56 11.53 -29.46
N ASN A 38 13.92 12.24 -30.36
CA ASN A 38 14.50 13.41 -31.03
C ASN A 38 14.74 14.61 -30.09
N ALA A 39 14.03 14.65 -28.95
CA ALA A 39 14.14 15.72 -27.97
C ALA A 39 15.14 15.40 -26.83
N ILE A 40 15.66 14.18 -26.76
CA ILE A 40 16.62 13.78 -25.72
C ILE A 40 17.98 14.37 -26.03
N ALA A 41 18.53 15.18 -25.12
CA ALA A 41 19.91 15.68 -25.19
C ALA A 41 20.84 14.84 -24.29
N SER A 42 20.37 14.44 -23.12
CA SER A 42 21.10 13.62 -22.15
C SER A 42 20.13 12.86 -21.27
N PHE A 43 20.62 11.89 -20.52
CA PHE A 43 19.84 11.20 -19.50
C PHE A 43 20.67 10.96 -18.24
N ASP A 44 19.98 10.93 -17.10
CA ASP A 44 20.49 10.53 -15.80
C ASP A 44 19.76 9.27 -15.34
N TYR A 45 20.36 8.46 -14.48
CA TYR A 45 19.71 7.29 -13.91
C TYR A 45 19.94 7.16 -12.40
N PHE A 46 19.00 6.49 -11.74
CA PHE A 46 19.05 6.18 -10.31
C PHE A 46 18.82 4.68 -10.13
N GLU A 47 19.70 4.04 -9.42
CA GLU A 47 19.52 2.65 -9.01
C GLU A 47 18.66 2.57 -7.75
N THR A 48 17.74 1.60 -7.71
CA THR A 48 16.84 1.36 -6.59
C THR A 48 16.92 -0.09 -6.15
N ARG A 49 16.60 -0.36 -4.88
CA ARG A 49 16.72 -1.71 -4.31
C ARG A 49 15.69 -2.69 -4.84
N ASN A 50 14.55 -2.20 -5.28
CA ASN A 50 13.46 -3.01 -5.78
C ASN A 50 12.53 -2.21 -6.72
N ASP A 51 11.62 -2.91 -7.40
CA ASP A 51 10.68 -2.32 -8.34
C ASP A 51 9.68 -1.34 -7.67
N GLN A 52 9.36 -1.56 -6.39
CA GLN A 52 8.46 -0.66 -5.64
C GLN A 52 9.13 0.69 -5.38
N GLU A 53 10.40 0.68 -4.98
CA GLU A 53 11.18 1.89 -4.77
C GLU A 53 11.36 2.65 -6.09
N ALA A 54 11.69 1.93 -7.20
CA ALA A 54 11.75 2.52 -8.54
C ALA A 54 10.45 3.19 -8.94
N PHE A 55 9.33 2.55 -8.66
CA PHE A 55 8.00 3.09 -8.99
C PHE A 55 7.66 4.34 -8.17
N LEU A 56 7.97 4.35 -6.87
CA LEU A 56 7.75 5.50 -5.99
C LEU A 56 8.65 6.68 -6.40
N LEU A 57 9.91 6.40 -6.75
CA LEU A 57 10.85 7.41 -7.23
C LEU A 57 10.38 8.02 -8.57
N GLU A 58 9.98 7.18 -9.54
CA GLU A 58 9.40 7.62 -10.81
C GLU A 58 8.21 8.55 -10.57
N SER A 59 7.26 8.14 -9.74
CA SER A 59 6.08 8.95 -9.38
C SER A 59 6.46 10.29 -8.76
N LYS A 60 7.44 10.29 -7.84
CA LYS A 60 7.94 11.51 -7.19
C LYS A 60 8.57 12.47 -8.21
N LEU A 61 9.43 11.96 -9.08
CA LEU A 61 10.13 12.76 -10.10
C LEU A 61 9.15 13.31 -11.15
N ILE A 62 8.14 12.52 -11.57
CA ILE A 62 7.09 12.99 -12.48
C ILE A 62 6.28 14.14 -11.85
N LYS A 63 5.94 14.04 -10.57
CA LYS A 63 5.23 15.11 -9.84
C LYS A 63 6.08 16.37 -9.70
N GLN A 64 7.36 16.20 -9.43
CA GLN A 64 8.31 17.30 -9.23
C GLN A 64 8.59 18.06 -10.52
N TYR A 65 8.92 17.33 -11.60
CA TYR A 65 9.36 17.94 -12.88
C TYR A 65 8.25 18.14 -13.88
N ARG A 66 7.10 17.47 -13.72
CA ARG A 66 5.95 17.50 -14.65
C ARG A 66 6.36 17.33 -16.11
N PRO A 67 7.08 16.26 -16.46
CA PRO A 67 7.68 16.11 -17.78
C PRO A 67 6.63 16.03 -18.87
N HIS A 68 6.88 16.67 -20.00
CA HIS A 68 5.91 16.77 -21.10
C HIS A 68 5.46 15.40 -21.64
N TYR A 69 6.37 14.44 -21.72
CA TYR A 69 6.08 13.12 -22.29
C TYR A 69 5.48 12.10 -21.31
N ASN A 70 5.35 12.40 -20.00
CA ASN A 70 4.72 11.52 -19.01
C ASN A 70 3.21 11.79 -18.84
N ILE A 71 2.42 11.65 -19.92
CA ILE A 71 0.99 12.03 -19.89
C ILE A 71 0.19 11.21 -18.87
N GLN A 72 0.49 9.92 -18.69
CA GLN A 72 -0.32 9.02 -17.86
C GLN A 72 -0.17 9.22 -16.35
N MET A 73 0.94 9.84 -15.89
CA MET A 73 1.21 10.06 -14.47
C MET A 73 1.11 11.53 -14.03
N LYS A 74 0.71 12.43 -14.94
CA LYS A 74 0.34 13.81 -14.57
C LYS A 74 -0.90 13.86 -13.71
N ASP A 75 -1.80 12.88 -13.84
CA ASP A 75 -2.92 12.71 -12.93
C ASP A 75 -2.39 12.34 -11.54
N ASP A 76 -2.92 13.02 -10.55
CA ASP A 76 -2.56 12.91 -9.14
C ASP A 76 -3.03 11.56 -8.56
N LYS A 77 -2.55 10.44 -9.13
CA LYS A 77 -2.81 9.09 -8.63
C LYS A 77 -2.17 8.96 -7.26
N ARG A 78 -2.96 9.24 -6.24
CA ARG A 78 -2.57 9.10 -4.85
C ARG A 78 -2.65 7.63 -4.47
N TYR A 79 -1.50 7.05 -4.17
CA TYR A 79 -1.45 5.68 -3.67
C TYR A 79 -2.12 5.58 -2.31
N PRO A 80 -2.86 4.50 -2.05
CA PRO A 80 -3.51 4.32 -0.78
C PRO A 80 -2.49 4.18 0.36
N LEU A 81 -2.89 4.69 1.50
CA LEU A 81 -2.19 4.64 2.77
C LEU A 81 -3.06 3.87 3.75
N LEU A 82 -2.44 3.15 4.68
CA LEU A 82 -3.12 2.64 5.85
C LEU A 82 -2.93 3.66 6.98
N LYS A 83 -4.04 4.11 7.57
CA LYS A 83 -4.08 5.15 8.59
C LYS A 83 -4.58 4.58 9.92
N ILE A 84 -3.97 4.99 11.02
CA ILE A 84 -4.45 4.80 12.38
C ILE A 84 -4.85 6.19 12.91
N PRO A 85 -6.15 6.47 13.12
CA PRO A 85 -6.60 7.74 13.67
C PRO A 85 -6.08 7.96 15.09
N LYS A 86 -5.76 9.21 15.42
CA LYS A 86 -5.38 9.59 16.79
C LYS A 86 -6.62 9.75 17.68
N GLY A 87 -6.52 9.34 18.94
CA GLY A 87 -7.52 9.63 19.96
C GLY A 87 -8.79 8.76 19.92
N GLU A 88 -8.76 7.63 19.23
CA GLU A 88 -9.79 6.59 19.35
C GLU A 88 -9.44 5.65 20.52
N LYS A 89 -10.36 5.43 21.48
CA LYS A 89 -10.18 4.49 22.59
C LYS A 89 -10.03 3.05 22.08
N LEU A 90 -10.69 2.76 20.98
CA LEU A 90 -10.66 1.48 20.28
C LEU A 90 -10.09 1.73 18.89
N PRO A 91 -8.75 1.71 18.71
CA PRO A 91 -8.13 2.04 17.44
C PRO A 91 -8.55 1.07 16.33
N ARG A 92 -8.43 1.50 15.09
CA ARG A 92 -8.74 0.71 13.89
C ARG A 92 -7.91 1.16 12.70
N PHE A 93 -7.78 0.29 11.72
CA PHE A 93 -7.18 0.62 10.46
C PHE A 93 -8.19 1.31 9.53
N GLN A 94 -7.75 2.36 8.87
CA GLN A 94 -8.51 3.09 7.85
C GLN A 94 -7.67 3.24 6.59
N LEU A 95 -8.34 3.28 5.45
CA LEU A 95 -7.69 3.64 4.19
C LEU A 95 -7.71 5.15 4.02
N ALA A 96 -6.60 5.71 3.58
CA ALA A 96 -6.46 7.11 3.25
C ALA A 96 -5.73 7.26 1.91
N ARG A 97 -5.99 8.33 1.18
CA ARG A 97 -5.27 8.67 -0.07
C ARG A 97 -4.35 9.88 0.08
N VAL A 98 -4.47 10.58 1.19
CA VAL A 98 -3.71 11.78 1.50
C VAL A 98 -3.23 11.69 2.94
N ARG A 99 -1.95 11.96 3.16
CA ARG A 99 -1.42 12.19 4.49
C ARG A 99 -1.84 13.60 4.92
N LYS A 100 -2.47 13.72 6.08
CA LYS A 100 -2.85 14.98 6.70
C LYS A 100 -2.01 15.19 7.96
N ASP A 101 -1.84 16.42 8.35
CA ASP A 101 -1.25 16.78 9.65
C ASP A 101 -2.35 16.76 10.73
N ASP A 102 -2.84 15.55 11.04
CA ASP A 102 -3.92 15.29 12.01
C ASP A 102 -3.44 14.46 13.19
N GLY A 103 -2.12 14.31 13.32
CA GLY A 103 -1.49 13.50 14.35
C GLY A 103 -1.78 12.00 14.23
N ALA A 104 -2.45 11.55 13.16
CA ALA A 104 -2.66 10.13 12.87
C ALA A 104 -1.37 9.48 12.38
N ARG A 105 -1.26 8.17 12.60
CA ARG A 105 -0.15 7.37 12.08
C ARG A 105 -0.48 6.83 10.70
N TYR A 106 0.48 6.90 9.77
CA TYR A 106 0.29 6.49 8.39
C TYR A 106 1.37 5.52 7.96
N PHE A 107 0.97 4.43 7.30
CA PHE A 107 1.82 3.43 6.66
C PHE A 107 1.68 3.50 5.14
N GLY A 108 2.74 3.25 4.42
CA GLY A 108 2.78 3.31 2.97
C GLY A 108 3.47 4.58 2.44
N PRO A 109 3.33 4.97 1.19
CA PRO A 109 2.27 4.57 0.23
C PRO A 109 2.43 3.15 -0.32
N PHE A 110 1.28 2.49 -0.61
CA PHE A 110 1.25 1.14 -1.16
C PHE A 110 0.96 1.17 -2.66
N VAL A 111 1.86 0.60 -3.45
CA VAL A 111 1.75 0.56 -4.92
C VAL A 111 0.60 -0.34 -5.38
N HIS A 112 0.44 -1.49 -4.70
CA HIS A 112 -0.58 -2.47 -5.01
C HIS A 112 -1.75 -2.34 -4.05
N SER A 113 -2.82 -1.68 -4.47
CA SER A 113 -4.02 -1.47 -3.65
C SER A 113 -4.69 -2.78 -3.23
N GLN A 114 -4.75 -3.78 -4.12
CA GLN A 114 -5.31 -5.10 -3.79
C GLN A 114 -4.56 -5.78 -2.64
N ALA A 115 -3.21 -5.76 -2.69
CA ALA A 115 -2.39 -6.31 -1.61
C ALA A 115 -2.62 -5.55 -0.29
N LEU A 116 -2.79 -4.23 -0.32
CA LEU A 116 -3.13 -3.46 0.87
C LEU A 116 -4.50 -3.85 1.44
N TYR A 117 -5.53 -4.00 0.59
CA TYR A 117 -6.86 -4.42 1.05
C TYR A 117 -6.82 -5.82 1.67
N ALA A 118 -6.16 -6.77 1.00
CA ALA A 118 -5.98 -8.13 1.54
C ALA A 118 -5.22 -8.13 2.87
N THR A 119 -4.15 -7.34 2.98
CA THR A 119 -3.40 -7.20 4.24
C THR A 119 -4.26 -6.61 5.35
N GLN A 120 -5.02 -5.55 5.07
CA GLN A 120 -5.91 -4.94 6.07
C GLN A 120 -7.00 -5.94 6.51
N GLU A 121 -7.59 -6.65 5.57
CA GLU A 121 -8.62 -7.66 5.86
C GLU A 121 -8.05 -8.78 6.72
N TRP A 122 -6.88 -9.32 6.36
CA TRP A 122 -6.20 -10.33 7.14
C TRP A 122 -5.87 -9.85 8.56
N LEU A 123 -5.30 -8.66 8.72
CA LEU A 123 -5.02 -8.09 10.04
C LEU A 123 -6.30 -7.95 10.89
N ASN A 124 -7.39 -7.48 10.28
CA ASN A 124 -8.64 -7.32 10.98
C ASN A 124 -9.22 -8.66 11.46
N ARG A 125 -9.13 -9.71 10.65
CA ARG A 125 -9.60 -11.06 10.99
C ARG A 125 -8.71 -11.72 12.03
N HIS A 126 -7.41 -11.78 11.78
CA HIS A 126 -6.45 -12.48 12.62
C HIS A 126 -6.40 -11.88 14.05
N PHE A 127 -6.31 -10.57 14.16
CA PHE A 127 -6.31 -9.88 15.47
C PHE A 127 -7.72 -9.53 15.99
N ARG A 128 -8.77 -9.95 15.30
CA ARG A 128 -10.19 -9.71 15.62
C ARG A 128 -10.50 -8.24 15.87
N LEU A 129 -9.97 -7.37 15.00
CA LEU A 129 -10.10 -5.92 15.12
C LEU A 129 -11.44 -5.42 14.58
N ARG A 130 -11.91 -4.31 15.11
CA ARG A 130 -13.12 -3.67 14.63
C ARG A 130 -12.93 -3.01 13.27
N THR A 131 -13.97 -3.08 12.43
CA THR A 131 -14.03 -2.43 11.12
C THR A 131 -15.05 -1.30 11.03
N CYS A 132 -15.90 -1.15 12.07
CA CYS A 132 -16.96 -0.15 12.12
C CYS A 132 -16.38 1.28 12.01
N LYS A 133 -17.13 2.18 11.34
CA LYS A 133 -16.67 3.54 11.06
C LYS A 133 -16.83 4.50 12.24
N THR A 134 -17.70 4.20 13.18
CA THR A 134 -17.98 5.01 14.38
C THR A 134 -16.69 5.22 15.19
N LYS A 135 -16.42 6.46 15.62
CA LYS A 135 -15.20 6.79 16.39
C LYS A 135 -15.21 6.09 17.76
N ASN A 136 -16.32 6.16 18.46
CA ASN A 136 -16.52 5.54 19.78
C ASN A 136 -17.75 4.62 19.70
N PRO A 137 -17.62 3.38 19.18
CA PRO A 137 -18.75 2.48 19.04
C PRO A 137 -19.24 2.01 20.43
N GLY A 138 -20.56 1.86 20.55
CA GLY A 138 -21.24 1.38 21.74
C GLY A 138 -22.26 0.29 21.44
N ILE A 139 -23.11 -0.02 22.43
CA ILE A 139 -24.12 -1.09 22.31
C ILE A 139 -25.14 -0.82 21.17
N HIS A 140 -25.44 0.43 20.88
CA HIS A 140 -26.32 0.78 19.77
C HIS A 140 -25.70 0.42 18.42
N ASP A 141 -24.40 0.70 18.22
CA ASP A 141 -23.70 0.36 17.01
C ASP A 141 -23.60 -1.15 16.83
N PHE A 142 -23.43 -1.90 17.93
CA PHE A 142 -23.34 -3.36 17.89
C PHE A 142 -24.62 -4.02 17.36
N ARG A 143 -25.79 -3.48 17.66
CA ARG A 143 -27.09 -3.99 17.15
C ARG A 143 -27.20 -3.92 15.63
N HIS A 144 -26.43 -3.04 14.99
CA HIS A 144 -26.39 -2.86 13.54
C HIS A 144 -25.19 -3.55 12.86
N CYS A 145 -24.41 -4.34 13.61
CA CYS A 145 -23.32 -5.12 13.02
C CYS A 145 -23.84 -6.27 12.16
N HIS A 146 -23.29 -6.40 10.96
CA HIS A 146 -23.53 -7.56 10.13
C HIS A 146 -22.90 -8.83 10.73
N ALA A 147 -23.46 -10.00 10.39
CA ALA A 147 -23.02 -11.30 10.93
C ALA A 147 -21.51 -11.55 10.71
N ASP A 148 -20.96 -11.17 9.55
CA ASP A 148 -19.53 -11.33 9.24
C ASP A 148 -18.64 -10.46 10.13
N VAL A 149 -19.09 -9.23 10.47
CA VAL A 149 -18.38 -8.33 11.39
C VAL A 149 -18.40 -8.90 12.80
N ILE A 150 -19.54 -9.49 13.23
CA ILE A 150 -19.67 -10.12 14.55
C ILE A 150 -18.74 -11.33 14.69
N ARG A 151 -18.56 -12.11 13.63
CA ARG A 151 -17.64 -13.28 13.64
C ARG A 151 -16.17 -12.86 13.71
N ASN A 152 -15.79 -11.79 13.04
CA ASN A 152 -14.40 -11.38 12.87
C ASN A 152 -13.95 -10.27 13.82
N CYS A 153 -14.84 -9.71 14.66
CA CYS A 153 -14.54 -8.66 15.62
C CYS A 153 -14.68 -9.18 17.04
N SER A 154 -13.73 -8.84 17.91
CA SER A 154 -13.78 -9.19 19.35
C SER A 154 -14.84 -8.43 20.15
N ALA A 155 -15.61 -7.53 19.48
CA ALA A 155 -16.72 -6.75 20.03
C ALA A 155 -16.38 -5.97 21.33
N PRO A 156 -15.31 -5.15 21.33
CA PRO A 156 -14.91 -4.37 22.51
C PRO A 156 -15.95 -3.31 22.90
N CYS A 157 -16.82 -2.91 21.95
CA CYS A 157 -17.88 -1.91 22.17
C CYS A 157 -19.01 -2.38 23.11
N VAL A 158 -19.15 -3.70 23.33
CA VAL A 158 -20.10 -4.31 24.26
C VAL A 158 -19.41 -5.09 25.38
N GLY A 159 -18.09 -4.90 25.56
CA GLY A 159 -17.34 -5.49 26.67
C GLY A 159 -17.04 -6.99 26.54
N ARG A 160 -17.17 -7.59 25.31
CA ARG A 160 -16.77 -8.99 25.11
C ARG A 160 -15.28 -9.24 25.29
N ILE A 161 -14.48 -8.18 25.13
CA ILE A 161 -13.06 -8.14 25.43
C ILE A 161 -12.77 -6.85 26.18
N SER A 162 -11.78 -6.86 27.08
CA SER A 162 -11.35 -5.64 27.75
C SER A 162 -10.70 -4.66 26.75
N ILE A 163 -10.78 -3.36 27.04
CA ILE A 163 -10.14 -2.33 26.22
C ILE A 163 -8.62 -2.56 26.16
N ASN A 164 -8.03 -3.00 27.27
CA ASN A 164 -6.58 -3.26 27.34
C ASN A 164 -6.16 -4.44 26.46
N ASP A 165 -6.91 -5.53 26.47
CA ASP A 165 -6.63 -6.70 25.63
C ASP A 165 -6.86 -6.38 24.15
N TYR A 166 -7.93 -5.63 23.82
CA TYR A 166 -8.15 -5.15 22.48
C TYR A 166 -6.99 -4.30 21.98
N ASN A 167 -6.50 -3.36 22.79
CA ASN A 167 -5.37 -2.50 22.41
C ASN A 167 -4.08 -3.32 22.27
N ARG A 168 -3.87 -4.35 23.10
CA ARG A 168 -2.73 -5.27 22.95
C ARG A 168 -2.76 -5.99 21.60
N ASN A 169 -3.92 -6.52 21.20
CA ASN A 169 -4.10 -7.16 19.89
C ASN A 169 -3.84 -6.17 18.75
N PHE A 170 -4.34 -4.94 18.88
CA PHE A 170 -4.09 -3.89 17.89
C PHE A 170 -2.60 -3.52 17.77
N ASP A 171 -1.89 -3.40 18.90
CA ASP A 171 -0.46 -3.11 18.93
C ASP A 171 0.36 -4.25 18.30
N GLN A 172 -0.05 -5.51 18.47
CA GLN A 172 0.58 -6.64 17.76
C GLN A 172 0.41 -6.52 16.25
N ALA A 173 -0.78 -6.18 15.78
CA ALA A 173 -1.03 -5.93 14.36
C ALA A 173 -0.17 -4.77 13.80
N VAL A 174 0.01 -3.71 14.59
CA VAL A 174 0.87 -2.57 14.24
C VAL A 174 2.34 -2.97 14.16
N ARG A 175 2.86 -3.72 15.12
CA ARG A 175 4.24 -4.23 15.13
C ARG A 175 4.53 -5.09 13.88
N LEU A 176 3.55 -5.90 13.47
CA LEU A 176 3.67 -6.69 12.25
C LEU A 176 3.80 -5.81 11.00
N LEU A 177 3.01 -4.74 10.90
CA LEU A 177 3.12 -3.76 9.80
C LEU A 177 4.47 -3.02 9.81
N GLU A 178 5.07 -2.82 10.97
CA GLU A 178 6.41 -2.23 11.12
C GLU A 178 7.54 -3.19 10.77
N GLY A 179 7.19 -4.45 10.54
CA GLY A 179 8.15 -5.50 10.20
C GLY A 179 8.82 -6.15 11.40
N THR A 180 8.40 -5.79 12.62
CA THR A 180 8.79 -6.49 13.85
C THR A 180 7.84 -7.67 14.08
N GLY A 181 8.35 -8.89 14.29
CA GLY A 181 7.54 -10.10 14.49
C GLY A 181 7.10 -10.85 13.22
N LYS A 182 7.68 -10.53 12.05
CA LYS A 182 7.38 -11.24 10.79
C LYS A 182 7.61 -12.75 10.88
N LYS A 183 8.67 -13.18 11.57
CA LYS A 183 8.99 -14.61 11.71
C LYS A 183 7.92 -15.33 12.51
N SER A 184 7.51 -14.78 13.66
CA SER A 184 6.46 -15.35 14.49
C SER A 184 5.12 -15.46 13.77
N ALA A 185 4.74 -14.42 12.99
CA ALA A 185 3.51 -14.45 12.21
C ALA A 185 3.55 -15.45 11.06
N LEU A 186 4.72 -15.63 10.42
CA LEU A 186 4.90 -16.66 9.39
C LEU A 186 4.83 -18.06 9.97
N ASP A 187 5.46 -18.29 11.13
CA ASP A 187 5.44 -19.58 11.82
C ASP A 187 4.00 -19.95 12.24
N GLU A 188 3.22 -18.98 12.73
CA GLU A 188 1.82 -19.14 13.11
C GLU A 188 0.93 -19.44 11.89
N LEU A 189 1.06 -18.67 10.80
CA LEU A 189 0.35 -18.93 9.56
C LEU A 189 0.68 -20.30 8.97
N THR A 190 1.95 -20.71 9.01
CA THR A 190 2.36 -22.02 8.52
C THR A 190 1.72 -23.14 9.35
N ARG A 191 1.62 -22.96 10.66
CA ARG A 191 0.93 -23.91 11.54
C ARG A 191 -0.55 -23.99 11.24
N GLU A 192 -1.25 -22.83 11.16
CA GLU A 192 -2.67 -22.78 10.78
C GLU A 192 -2.95 -23.44 9.43
N MET A 193 -2.05 -23.24 8.45
CA MET A 193 -2.16 -23.90 7.14
C MET A 193 -2.00 -25.43 7.25
N MET A 194 -1.07 -25.92 8.07
CA MET A 194 -0.88 -27.36 8.27
C MET A 194 -2.08 -27.98 9.00
N GLU A 195 -2.55 -27.34 10.06
CA GLU A 195 -3.75 -27.78 10.81
C GLU A 195 -4.98 -27.83 9.89
N ALA A 196 -5.19 -26.84 9.05
CA ALA A 196 -6.30 -26.82 8.09
C ALA A 196 -6.15 -27.87 6.97
N ALA A 197 -4.94 -28.22 6.57
CA ALA A 197 -4.69 -29.29 5.60
C ALA A 197 -5.00 -30.66 6.20
N ASP A 198 -4.61 -30.89 7.46
CA ASP A 198 -4.87 -32.15 8.18
C ASP A 198 -6.37 -32.36 8.48
N GLU A 199 -7.18 -31.30 8.54
CA GLU A 199 -8.64 -31.39 8.69
C GLU A 199 -9.37 -31.70 7.37
N LEU A 200 -8.70 -31.64 6.23
CA LEU A 200 -9.28 -31.90 4.90
C LEU A 200 -9.01 -33.35 4.38
N ASP A 201 -8.13 -34.11 5.04
CA ASP A 201 -7.86 -35.54 4.81
C ASP A 201 -8.70 -36.42 5.77
#